data_38f014f1a11350840df337a92f2dc442
#
_entry.id   38f014f1a11350840df337a92f2dc442
#
_cell.length_a   1.000
_cell.length_b   1.000
_cell.length_c   1.000
_cell.angle_alpha   90.00
_cell.angle_beta   90.00
_cell.angle_gamma   90.00
#
_symmetry.space_group_name_H-M   'P 1'
#
loop_
_entity.id
_entity.type
_entity.pdbx_description
1 polymer ?
#
loop_
_entity_poly.entity_id
_entity_poly.type
_entity_poly.pdbx_seq_one_letter_code
_entity_poly.pdbx_strand_id
1 'polypeptide(L)'
;MDPAVSLAHQSALRSIARVVEESAPHTEEGKALGDVVKQLRDGPVMVLTGAGVSTDSGVPDYRGPRGSLSRHRPMTYQEFRHDPAASHRYWARSFVGWRVMDSAVPNRTHYALVELERAGLVNGVVTQNVDGLHKQAGTANLVALHGDMETVVCLMCGHREARPHFDARLAAANPGYLERLVVEADQVNPDGDVTLDEADVAAFRLSLIHI
;
A
#
# COMPACT_ATOMS: atom_id res chain seq x y z
N MET A 1 -3.09 -3.52 -28.34
CA MET A 1 -2.30 -3.53 -27.09
C MET A 1 -0.95 -4.17 -27.42
N ASP A 2 0.14 -3.54 -27.02
CA ASP A 2 1.50 -4.08 -27.23
C ASP A 2 1.60 -5.50 -26.63
N PRO A 3 2.16 -6.50 -27.33
CA PRO A 3 2.30 -7.86 -26.81
C PRO A 3 3.04 -7.93 -25.46
N ALA A 4 4.06 -7.08 -25.25
CA ALA A 4 4.79 -7.00 -23.98
C ALA A 4 3.89 -6.51 -22.84
N VAL A 5 3.03 -5.51 -23.10
CA VAL A 5 2.05 -5.01 -22.13
C VAL A 5 1.02 -6.09 -21.78
N SER A 6 0.55 -6.84 -22.80
CA SER A 6 -0.39 -7.94 -22.59
C SER A 6 0.22 -9.06 -21.73
N LEU A 7 1.49 -9.41 -21.99
CA LEU A 7 2.20 -10.43 -21.21
C LEU A 7 2.41 -9.99 -19.75
N ALA A 8 2.82 -8.75 -19.54
CA ALA A 8 2.99 -8.17 -18.20
C ALA A 8 1.67 -8.16 -17.43
N HIS A 9 0.56 -7.77 -18.09
CA HIS A 9 -0.78 -7.80 -17.50
C HIS A 9 -1.20 -9.21 -17.08
N GLN A 10 -1.05 -10.20 -17.98
CA GLN A 10 -1.35 -11.59 -17.67
C GLN A 10 -0.49 -12.14 -16.52
N SER A 11 0.78 -11.74 -16.46
CA SER A 11 1.68 -12.12 -15.36
C SER A 11 1.20 -11.54 -14.03
N ALA A 12 0.80 -10.27 -14.01
CA ALA A 12 0.24 -9.63 -12.82
C ALA A 12 -1.05 -10.32 -12.36
N LEU A 13 -1.97 -10.62 -13.28
CA LEU A 13 -3.21 -11.33 -12.96
C LEU A 13 -2.94 -12.73 -12.37
N ARG A 14 -1.98 -13.49 -12.93
CA ARG A 14 -1.57 -14.79 -12.36
C ARG A 14 -0.98 -14.65 -10.97
N SER A 15 -0.20 -13.61 -10.71
CA SER A 15 0.39 -13.35 -9.39
C SER A 15 -0.68 -13.00 -8.35
N ILE A 16 -1.67 -12.20 -8.72
CA ILE A 16 -2.80 -11.84 -7.85
C ILE A 16 -3.66 -13.07 -7.55
N ALA A 17 -3.93 -13.91 -8.56
CA ALA A 17 -4.74 -15.12 -8.42
C ALA A 17 -4.06 -16.23 -7.59
N ARG A 18 -2.75 -16.17 -7.40
CA ARG A 18 -2.05 -17.06 -6.47
C ARG A 18 -2.34 -16.64 -5.03
N VAL A 19 -3.52 -16.99 -4.55
CA VAL A 19 -3.77 -17.10 -3.11
C VAL A 19 -2.86 -18.22 -2.63
N VAL A 20 -1.78 -17.87 -1.95
CA VAL A 20 -0.88 -18.86 -1.36
C VAL A 20 -1.64 -19.49 -0.22
N GLU A 21 -2.09 -20.72 -0.38
CA GLU A 21 -2.50 -21.55 0.75
C GLU A 21 -1.28 -21.67 1.67
N GLU A 22 -1.48 -21.39 2.97
CA GLU A 22 -0.43 -21.62 3.96
C GLU A 22 -0.11 -23.11 4.00
N SER A 23 0.96 -23.49 3.31
CA SER A 23 1.42 -24.89 3.25
C SER A 23 2.47 -25.22 4.32
N ALA A 24 2.94 -24.21 5.06
CA ALA A 24 3.95 -24.39 6.09
C ALA A 24 3.30 -24.49 7.49
N PRO A 25 3.70 -25.46 8.33
CA PRO A 25 3.24 -25.54 9.70
C PRO A 25 3.72 -24.32 10.48
N HIS A 26 2.87 -23.79 11.36
CA HIS A 26 3.24 -22.70 12.26
C HIS A 26 4.40 -23.14 13.19
N THR A 27 5.42 -22.29 13.27
CA THR A 27 6.48 -22.47 14.26
C THR A 27 5.99 -21.97 15.61
N GLU A 28 6.21 -22.76 16.65
CA GLU A 28 5.89 -22.36 18.03
C GLU A 28 6.61 -21.05 18.39
N GLU A 29 5.90 -20.13 19.08
CA GLU A 29 6.33 -18.75 19.29
C GLU A 29 7.70 -18.63 19.97
N GLY A 30 7.93 -19.42 21.04
CA GLY A 30 9.20 -19.40 21.77
C GLY A 30 10.38 -19.88 20.91
N LYS A 31 10.13 -20.87 20.05
CA LYS A 31 11.13 -21.34 19.06
C LYS A 31 11.40 -20.28 18.01
N ALA A 32 10.36 -19.67 17.46
CA ALA A 32 10.49 -18.61 16.44
C ALA A 32 11.29 -17.42 16.99
N LEU A 33 11.00 -16.98 18.20
CA LEU A 33 11.76 -15.93 18.89
C LEU A 33 13.24 -16.31 19.07
N GLY A 34 13.50 -17.54 19.51
CA GLY A 34 14.87 -18.05 19.65
C GLY A 34 15.64 -18.06 18.33
N ASP A 35 15.02 -18.48 17.26
CA ASP A 35 15.62 -18.50 15.93
C ASP A 35 15.94 -17.09 15.42
N VAL A 36 15.04 -16.12 15.60
CA VAL A 36 15.27 -14.70 15.25
C VAL A 36 16.41 -14.10 16.08
N VAL A 37 16.43 -14.32 17.40
CA VAL A 37 17.50 -13.83 18.28
C VAL A 37 18.85 -14.42 17.86
N LYS A 38 18.90 -15.69 17.49
CA LYS A 38 20.11 -16.32 16.97
C LYS A 38 20.59 -15.66 15.69
N GLN A 39 19.70 -15.45 14.71
CA GLN A 39 20.06 -14.76 13.46
C GLN A 39 20.65 -13.37 13.71
N LEU A 40 20.05 -12.58 14.61
CA LEU A 40 20.53 -11.24 14.97
C LEU A 40 21.91 -11.28 15.67
N ARG A 41 22.24 -12.37 16.38
CA ARG A 41 23.56 -12.56 17.01
C ARG A 41 24.64 -13.03 16.02
N ASP A 42 24.25 -13.76 14.99
CA ASP A 42 25.17 -14.26 13.97
C ASP A 42 25.68 -13.16 13.02
N GLY A 43 25.01 -12.01 13.00
CA GLY A 43 25.41 -10.81 12.25
C GLY A 43 24.23 -9.94 11.86
N PRO A 44 24.48 -8.73 11.32
CA PRO A 44 23.42 -7.83 10.91
C PRO A 44 22.57 -8.42 9.79
N VAL A 45 21.25 -8.26 9.90
CA VAL A 45 20.28 -8.79 8.94
C VAL A 45 19.65 -7.67 8.10
N MET A 46 19.15 -8.02 6.93
CA MET A 46 18.21 -7.20 6.17
C MET A 46 16.79 -7.67 6.48
N VAL A 47 15.90 -6.74 6.74
CA VAL A 47 14.49 -7.04 7.05
C VAL A 47 13.61 -6.76 5.82
N LEU A 48 12.82 -7.74 5.41
CA LEU A 48 11.80 -7.59 4.37
C LEU A 48 10.42 -7.52 5.02
N THR A 49 9.67 -6.43 4.76
CA THR A 49 8.33 -6.23 5.32
C THR A 49 7.26 -6.14 4.24
N GLY A 50 6.03 -6.51 4.62
CA GLY A 50 4.81 -6.39 3.83
C GLY A 50 3.67 -5.85 4.69
N ALA A 51 2.45 -5.84 4.16
CA ALA A 51 1.29 -5.20 4.80
C ALA A 51 0.99 -5.69 6.23
N GLY A 52 1.35 -6.93 6.57
CA GLY A 52 1.18 -7.48 7.91
C GLY A 52 1.89 -6.70 9.02
N VAL A 53 3.00 -5.98 8.73
CA VAL A 53 3.69 -5.15 9.73
C VAL A 53 2.87 -3.93 10.15
N SER A 54 1.93 -3.48 9.31
CA SER A 54 1.16 -2.26 9.50
C SER A 54 -0.25 -2.51 10.07
N THR A 55 -0.62 -3.77 10.36
CA THR A 55 -1.96 -4.12 10.89
C THR A 55 -2.24 -3.47 12.25
N ASP A 56 -1.24 -3.41 13.13
CA ASP A 56 -1.35 -2.71 14.42
C ASP A 56 -1.38 -1.18 14.28
N SER A 57 -1.15 -0.65 13.09
CA SER A 57 -1.32 0.77 12.74
C SER A 57 -2.70 1.07 12.15
N GLY A 58 -3.59 0.08 12.06
CA GLY A 58 -4.91 0.20 11.46
C GLY A 58 -4.93 0.02 9.94
N VAL A 59 -3.80 -0.24 9.30
CA VAL A 59 -3.72 -0.56 7.87
C VAL A 59 -3.97 -2.06 7.67
N PRO A 60 -4.96 -2.47 6.88
CA PRO A 60 -5.25 -3.89 6.66
C PRO A 60 -4.14 -4.60 5.89
N ASP A 61 -4.14 -5.91 5.92
CA ASP A 61 -3.25 -6.73 5.09
C ASP A 61 -3.98 -7.35 3.89
N TYR A 62 -3.21 -8.01 3.00
CA TYR A 62 -3.76 -8.66 1.81
C TYR A 62 -4.24 -10.08 2.08
N ARG A 63 -3.55 -10.86 2.91
CA ARG A 63 -3.65 -12.32 3.03
C ARG A 63 -3.95 -12.85 4.43
N GLY A 64 -3.99 -11.98 5.43
CA GLY A 64 -4.35 -12.37 6.81
C GLY A 64 -5.80 -12.85 6.93
N PRO A 65 -6.24 -13.25 8.12
CA PRO A 65 -7.60 -13.77 8.35
C PRO A 65 -8.72 -12.85 7.86
N ARG A 66 -8.43 -11.55 7.76
CA ARG A 66 -9.33 -10.50 7.23
C ARG A 66 -8.78 -9.85 5.96
N GLY A 67 -7.84 -10.53 5.29
CA GLY A 67 -7.11 -9.99 4.14
C GLY A 67 -8.00 -9.54 2.98
N SER A 68 -7.61 -8.44 2.35
CA SER A 68 -8.41 -7.79 1.31
C SER A 68 -8.52 -8.59 0.02
N LEU A 69 -7.54 -9.46 -0.31
CA LEU A 69 -7.57 -10.28 -1.53
C LEU A 69 -8.75 -11.26 -1.61
N SER A 70 -9.37 -11.62 -0.49
CA SER A 70 -10.59 -12.42 -0.48
C SER A 70 -11.82 -11.66 -1.00
N ARG A 71 -11.77 -10.33 -0.99
CA ARG A 71 -12.89 -9.43 -1.29
C ARG A 71 -12.62 -8.49 -2.46
N HIS A 72 -11.36 -8.18 -2.72
CA HIS A 72 -10.96 -7.17 -3.67
C HIS A 72 -9.75 -7.61 -4.49
N ARG A 73 -9.82 -7.41 -5.81
CA ARG A 73 -8.69 -7.59 -6.73
C ARG A 73 -8.00 -6.24 -6.93
N PRO A 74 -6.72 -6.12 -6.57
CA PRO A 74 -5.95 -4.92 -6.87
C PRO A 74 -5.95 -4.58 -8.35
N MET A 75 -6.00 -3.30 -8.68
CA MET A 75 -5.89 -2.81 -10.05
C MET A 75 -4.45 -2.99 -10.54
N THR A 76 -4.28 -3.47 -11.77
CA THR A 76 -2.95 -3.53 -12.36
C THR A 76 -2.52 -2.19 -12.94
N TYR A 77 -1.21 -1.96 -13.02
CA TYR A 77 -0.66 -0.75 -13.66
C TYR A 77 -1.14 -0.59 -15.11
N GLN A 78 -1.29 -1.68 -15.83
CA GLN A 78 -1.74 -1.68 -17.24
C GLN A 78 -3.19 -1.24 -17.37
N GLU A 79 -4.06 -1.69 -16.47
CA GLU A 79 -5.45 -1.22 -16.40
C GLU A 79 -5.48 0.28 -16.10
N PHE A 80 -4.77 0.72 -15.07
CA PHE A 80 -4.71 2.14 -14.70
C PHE A 80 -4.21 3.01 -15.86
N ARG A 81 -3.15 2.59 -16.56
CA ARG A 81 -2.51 3.39 -17.61
C ARG A 81 -3.31 3.44 -18.91
N HIS A 82 -3.99 2.37 -19.27
CA HIS A 82 -4.55 2.21 -20.61
C HIS A 82 -6.09 2.22 -20.66
N ASP A 83 -6.74 2.20 -19.51
CA ASP A 83 -8.20 2.32 -19.40
C ASP A 83 -8.57 3.58 -18.60
N PRO A 84 -9.08 4.65 -19.27
CA PRO A 84 -9.48 5.87 -18.58
C PRO A 84 -10.56 5.65 -17.51
N ALA A 85 -11.46 4.68 -17.69
CA ALA A 85 -12.48 4.35 -16.69
C ALA A 85 -11.86 3.68 -15.47
N ALA A 86 -10.85 2.83 -15.66
CA ALA A 86 -10.10 2.24 -14.55
C ALA A 86 -9.30 3.30 -13.79
N SER A 87 -8.63 4.21 -14.50
CA SER A 87 -7.91 5.33 -13.87
C SER A 87 -8.86 6.24 -13.07
N HIS A 88 -10.01 6.58 -13.62
CA HIS A 88 -11.04 7.37 -12.93
C HIS A 88 -11.51 6.66 -11.64
N ARG A 89 -11.84 5.38 -11.74
CA ARG A 89 -12.25 4.54 -10.60
C ARG A 89 -11.16 4.46 -9.54
N TYR A 90 -9.90 4.29 -9.93
CA TYR A 90 -8.77 4.32 -9.01
C TYR A 90 -8.70 5.63 -8.23
N TRP A 91 -8.79 6.77 -8.91
CA TRP A 91 -8.68 8.06 -8.24
C TRP A 91 -9.86 8.37 -7.33
N ALA A 92 -11.08 7.97 -7.70
CA ALA A 92 -12.25 8.10 -6.82
C ALA A 92 -12.03 7.35 -5.49
N ARG A 93 -11.59 6.10 -5.57
CA ARG A 93 -11.32 5.24 -4.43
C ARG A 93 -10.12 5.71 -3.60
N SER A 94 -9.01 6.02 -4.27
CA SER A 94 -7.79 6.50 -3.63
C SER A 94 -7.98 7.86 -2.97
N PHE A 95 -8.87 8.73 -3.48
CA PHE A 95 -9.21 10.00 -2.85
C PHE A 95 -9.88 9.79 -1.49
N VAL A 96 -10.72 8.80 -1.38
CA VAL A 96 -11.40 8.45 -0.12
C VAL A 96 -10.46 7.72 0.84
N GLY A 97 -9.80 6.66 0.37
CA GLY A 97 -8.95 5.80 1.21
C GLY A 97 -7.66 6.47 1.68
N TRP A 98 -7.19 7.49 0.99
CA TRP A 98 -6.01 8.27 1.39
C TRP A 98 -6.09 8.78 2.83
N ARG A 99 -7.27 9.18 3.30
CA ARG A 99 -7.45 9.72 4.66
C ARG A 99 -7.12 8.73 5.75
N VAL A 100 -7.44 7.48 5.53
CA VAL A 100 -7.08 6.41 6.47
C VAL A 100 -5.58 6.18 6.46
N MET A 101 -4.97 6.15 5.28
CA MET A 101 -3.53 5.96 5.15
C MET A 101 -2.74 7.14 5.75
N ASP A 102 -3.19 8.38 5.51
CA ASP A 102 -2.58 9.61 6.01
C ASP A 102 -2.68 9.74 7.54
N SER A 103 -3.74 9.18 8.14
CA SER A 103 -3.93 9.18 9.60
C SER A 103 -3.20 8.05 10.32
N ALA A 104 -2.69 7.06 9.61
CA ALA A 104 -1.98 5.94 10.21
C ALA A 104 -0.66 6.39 10.85
N VAL A 105 -0.33 5.80 11.98
CA VAL A 105 0.93 6.09 12.70
C VAL A 105 1.75 4.81 12.88
N PRO A 106 3.09 4.92 12.93
CA PRO A 106 3.94 3.76 13.17
C PRO A 106 3.57 3.04 14.48
N ASN A 107 3.61 1.73 14.44
CA ASN A 107 3.39 0.89 15.62
C ASN A 107 4.71 0.40 16.24
N ARG A 108 4.60 -0.40 17.30
CA ARG A 108 5.74 -0.94 18.04
C ARG A 108 6.77 -1.66 17.16
N THR A 109 6.31 -2.38 16.13
CA THR A 109 7.20 -3.12 15.24
C THR A 109 8.07 -2.18 14.41
N HIS A 110 7.49 -1.10 13.90
CA HIS A 110 8.25 -0.08 13.16
C HIS A 110 9.35 0.53 14.03
N TYR A 111 9.03 0.93 15.26
CA TYR A 111 10.02 1.50 16.19
C TYR A 111 11.06 0.48 16.65
N ALA A 112 10.67 -0.78 16.88
CA ALA A 112 11.63 -1.85 17.22
C ALA A 112 12.66 -2.06 16.11
N LEU A 113 12.25 -2.01 14.84
CA LEU A 113 13.17 -2.11 13.71
C LEU A 113 14.16 -0.93 13.66
N VAL A 114 13.72 0.28 13.98
CA VAL A 114 14.60 1.45 14.09
C VAL A 114 15.63 1.27 15.21
N GLU A 115 15.23 0.75 16.37
CA GLU A 115 16.15 0.50 17.46
C GLU A 115 17.18 -0.61 17.12
N LEU A 116 16.73 -1.67 16.42
CA LEU A 116 17.65 -2.72 15.94
C LEU A 116 18.62 -2.19 14.88
N GLU A 117 18.19 -1.28 14.01
CA GLU A 117 19.05 -0.60 13.03
C GLU A 117 20.10 0.28 13.73
N ARG A 118 19.68 1.07 14.73
CA ARG A 118 20.58 1.90 15.55
C ARG A 118 21.60 1.06 16.32
N ALA A 119 21.20 -0.13 16.76
CA ALA A 119 22.09 -1.08 17.43
C ALA A 119 23.03 -1.83 16.47
N GLY A 120 22.92 -1.61 15.15
CA GLY A 120 23.72 -2.29 14.14
C GLY A 120 23.34 -3.76 13.92
N LEU A 121 22.18 -4.20 14.42
CA LEU A 121 21.66 -5.56 14.23
C LEU A 121 20.84 -5.71 12.95
N VAL A 122 20.31 -4.60 12.43
CA VAL A 122 19.61 -4.51 11.16
C VAL A 122 20.37 -3.56 10.25
N ASN A 123 20.75 -4.01 9.05
CA ASN A 123 21.45 -3.19 8.06
C ASN A 123 20.50 -2.29 7.27
N GLY A 124 19.21 -2.62 7.22
CA GLY A 124 18.20 -1.86 6.53
C GLY A 124 16.89 -2.64 6.38
N VAL A 125 15.87 -1.92 5.97
CA VAL A 125 14.53 -2.43 5.74
C VAL A 125 14.18 -2.31 4.27
N VAL A 126 13.73 -3.40 3.68
CA VAL A 126 13.11 -3.43 2.35
C VAL A 126 11.62 -3.64 2.55
N THR A 127 10.81 -2.72 2.09
CA THR A 127 9.36 -2.83 2.27
C THR A 127 8.59 -2.87 0.94
N GLN A 128 7.54 -3.68 0.91
CA GLN A 128 6.54 -3.67 -0.17
C GLN A 128 5.43 -2.64 0.11
N ASN A 129 5.38 -2.11 1.34
CA ASN A 129 4.34 -1.19 1.76
C ASN A 129 4.55 0.20 1.15
N VAL A 130 3.43 0.85 0.86
CA VAL A 130 3.38 2.22 0.32
C VAL A 130 2.90 3.24 1.37
N ASP A 131 2.64 2.79 2.60
CA ASP A 131 2.08 3.57 3.70
C ASP A 131 3.02 4.62 4.31
N GLY A 132 4.31 4.54 4.03
CA GLY A 132 5.31 5.47 4.56
C GLY A 132 5.66 5.28 6.05
N LEU A 133 5.08 4.30 6.76
CA LEU A 133 5.22 4.16 8.21
C LEU A 133 6.65 3.87 8.68
N HIS A 134 7.43 3.10 7.91
CA HIS A 134 8.86 2.90 8.22
C HIS A 134 9.65 4.21 8.16
N LYS A 135 9.38 5.05 7.16
CA LYS A 135 9.99 6.37 7.01
C LYS A 135 9.57 7.29 8.18
N GLN A 136 8.28 7.29 8.51
CA GLN A 136 7.74 8.08 9.62
C GLN A 136 8.31 7.63 10.98
N ALA A 137 8.59 6.32 11.17
CA ALA A 137 9.24 5.79 12.36
C ALA A 137 10.71 6.22 12.48
N GLY A 138 11.35 6.62 11.39
CA GLY A 138 12.75 7.05 11.35
C GLY A 138 13.74 5.97 10.89
N THR A 139 13.28 4.95 10.15
CA THR A 139 14.17 3.99 9.48
C THR A 139 15.13 4.73 8.54
N ALA A 140 16.43 4.59 8.73
CA ALA A 140 17.44 5.33 7.96
C ALA A 140 17.77 4.64 6.63
N ASN A 141 17.96 3.34 6.62
CA ASN A 141 18.26 2.54 5.43
C ASN A 141 17.00 1.84 4.94
N LEU A 142 16.15 2.58 4.21
CA LEU A 142 14.85 2.10 3.71
C LEU A 142 14.83 1.99 2.20
N VAL A 143 14.40 0.83 1.69
CA VAL A 143 14.08 0.62 0.27
C VAL A 143 12.59 0.33 0.13
N ALA A 144 11.84 1.23 -0.48
CA ALA A 144 10.42 1.05 -0.81
C ALA A 144 10.30 0.47 -2.23
N LEU A 145 10.01 -0.83 -2.34
CA LEU A 145 9.97 -1.56 -3.61
C LEU A 145 8.87 -1.08 -4.56
N HIS A 146 7.76 -0.63 -4.01
CA HIS A 146 6.59 -0.17 -4.77
C HIS A 146 6.42 1.36 -4.74
N GLY A 147 7.46 2.09 -4.26
CA GLY A 147 7.38 3.54 -4.03
C GLY A 147 6.59 3.88 -2.77
N ASP A 148 6.04 5.08 -2.73
CA ASP A 148 5.25 5.60 -1.61
C ASP A 148 4.01 6.34 -2.11
N MET A 149 3.08 6.60 -1.22
CA MET A 149 1.86 7.37 -1.51
C MET A 149 2.03 8.88 -1.31
N GLU A 150 3.22 9.35 -0.92
CA GLU A 150 3.46 10.77 -0.63
C GLU A 150 3.57 11.63 -1.91
N THR A 151 3.85 10.99 -3.05
CA THR A 151 4.10 11.68 -4.32
C THR A 151 3.21 11.12 -5.42
N VAL A 152 2.55 12.01 -6.15
CA VAL A 152 1.85 11.72 -7.39
C VAL A 152 2.74 12.10 -8.57
N VAL A 153 2.79 11.24 -9.59
CA VAL A 153 3.57 11.50 -10.81
C VAL A 153 2.67 11.45 -12.05
N CYS A 154 2.78 12.46 -12.90
CA CYS A 154 2.11 12.44 -14.20
C CYS A 154 2.80 11.44 -15.12
N LEU A 155 2.06 10.43 -15.60
CA LEU A 155 2.60 9.40 -16.49
C LEU A 155 2.90 9.90 -17.91
N MET A 156 2.44 11.11 -18.27
CA MET A 156 2.70 11.70 -19.58
C MET A 156 3.95 12.57 -19.60
N CYS A 157 4.12 13.46 -18.62
CA CYS A 157 5.21 14.45 -18.61
C CYS A 157 6.22 14.27 -17.46
N GLY A 158 6.01 13.33 -16.55
CA GLY A 158 6.89 13.07 -15.41
C GLY A 158 6.79 14.14 -14.30
N HIS A 159 5.89 15.11 -14.40
CA HIS A 159 5.69 16.09 -13.33
C HIS A 159 5.35 15.38 -12.00
N ARG A 160 6.00 15.83 -10.93
CA ARG A 160 5.82 15.27 -9.58
C ARG A 160 5.18 16.32 -8.68
N GLU A 161 4.18 15.89 -7.92
CA GLU A 161 3.45 16.73 -6.98
C GLU A 161 3.29 15.99 -5.65
N ALA A 162 3.40 16.69 -4.52
CA ALA A 162 3.13 16.09 -3.23
C ALA A 162 1.65 15.67 -3.12
N ARG A 163 1.41 14.48 -2.59
CA ARG A 163 0.06 13.91 -2.48
C ARG A 163 -0.93 14.83 -1.76
N PRO A 164 -0.57 15.53 -0.65
CA PRO A 164 -1.51 16.46 -0.01
C PRO A 164 -1.94 17.63 -0.92
N HIS A 165 -1.06 18.13 -1.77
CA HIS A 165 -1.40 19.20 -2.73
C HIS A 165 -2.37 18.68 -3.80
N PHE A 166 -2.07 17.50 -4.34
CA PHE A 166 -2.95 16.85 -5.31
C PHE A 166 -4.33 16.54 -4.70
N ASP A 167 -4.37 16.05 -3.46
CA ASP A 167 -5.59 15.78 -2.73
C ASP A 167 -6.43 17.04 -2.49
N ALA A 168 -5.81 18.17 -2.15
CA ALA A 168 -6.49 19.46 -2.02
C ALA A 168 -7.15 19.90 -3.33
N ARG A 169 -6.51 19.66 -4.48
CA ARG A 169 -7.09 19.93 -5.80
C ARG A 169 -8.28 19.02 -6.09
N LEU A 170 -8.19 17.73 -5.74
CA LEU A 170 -9.31 16.79 -5.87
C LEU A 170 -10.47 17.21 -4.97
N ALA A 171 -10.22 17.62 -3.74
CA ALA A 171 -11.24 18.10 -2.81
C ALA A 171 -11.95 19.35 -3.37
N ALA A 172 -11.20 20.32 -3.91
CA ALA A 172 -11.77 21.51 -4.53
C ALA A 172 -12.65 21.19 -5.76
N ALA A 173 -12.30 20.15 -6.52
CA ALA A 173 -13.09 19.69 -7.66
C ALA A 173 -14.33 18.87 -7.26
N ASN A 174 -14.38 18.39 -6.02
CA ASN A 174 -15.41 17.48 -5.51
C ASN A 174 -16.03 17.97 -4.18
N PRO A 175 -16.59 19.17 -4.11
CA PRO A 175 -17.16 19.71 -2.88
C PRO A 175 -18.32 18.81 -2.40
N GLY A 176 -18.33 18.49 -1.10
CA GLY A 176 -19.36 17.65 -0.48
C GLY A 176 -19.31 16.17 -0.86
N TYR A 177 -18.26 15.72 -1.56
CA TYR A 177 -18.15 14.30 -1.96
C TYR A 177 -17.88 13.39 -0.77
N LEU A 178 -16.92 13.75 0.08
CA LEU A 178 -16.54 12.96 1.26
C LEU A 178 -17.65 12.90 2.31
N GLU A 179 -18.39 13.98 2.49
CA GLU A 179 -19.47 14.08 3.47
C GLU A 179 -20.67 13.20 3.15
N ARG A 180 -20.77 12.75 1.89
CA ARG A 180 -21.84 11.83 1.44
C ARG A 180 -21.47 10.37 1.62
N LEU A 181 -20.19 10.09 1.79
CA LEU A 181 -19.67 8.72 1.87
C LEU A 181 -19.52 8.30 3.32
N VAL A 182 -20.02 7.12 3.63
CA VAL A 182 -19.73 6.41 4.89
C VAL A 182 -18.78 5.29 4.55
N VAL A 183 -17.53 5.41 4.97
CA VAL A 183 -16.50 4.38 4.74
C VAL A 183 -16.08 3.80 6.08
N GLU A 184 -16.33 2.53 6.24
CA GLU A 184 -15.87 1.77 7.40
C GLU A 184 -14.38 1.40 7.23
N ALA A 185 -13.64 1.33 8.34
CA ALA A 185 -12.20 1.05 8.31
C ALA A 185 -11.85 -0.29 7.64
N ASP A 186 -12.75 -1.27 7.68
CA ASP A 186 -12.59 -2.58 7.05
C ASP A 186 -12.80 -2.57 5.53
N GLN A 187 -13.29 -1.47 4.96
CA GLN A 187 -13.45 -1.26 3.52
C GLN A 187 -12.18 -0.71 2.85
N VAL A 188 -11.19 -0.31 3.63
CA VAL A 188 -9.91 0.20 3.11
C VAL A 188 -8.98 -0.98 2.83
N ASN A 189 -8.25 -0.93 1.72
CA ASN A 189 -7.27 -1.92 1.31
C ASN A 189 -5.84 -1.45 1.65
N PRO A 190 -4.85 -2.37 1.69
CA PRO A 190 -3.46 -2.03 2.04
C PRO A 190 -2.76 -1.04 1.12
N ASP A 191 -3.29 -0.83 -0.07
CA ASP A 191 -2.83 0.13 -1.08
C ASP A 191 -3.59 1.48 -1.00
N GLY A 192 -4.39 1.69 0.05
CA GLY A 192 -5.21 2.88 0.21
C GLY A 192 -6.40 2.96 -0.76
N ASP A 193 -6.73 1.87 -1.42
CA ASP A 193 -7.97 1.76 -2.20
C ASP A 193 -9.15 1.43 -1.28
N VAL A 194 -10.36 1.87 -1.63
CA VAL A 194 -11.59 1.55 -0.91
C VAL A 194 -12.63 0.98 -1.88
N THR A 195 -13.58 0.22 -1.35
CA THR A 195 -14.71 -0.23 -2.15
C THR A 195 -15.77 0.89 -2.20
N LEU A 196 -16.05 1.41 -3.40
CA LEU A 196 -17.12 2.36 -3.68
C LEU A 196 -18.10 1.72 -4.65
N ASP A 197 -19.36 2.09 -4.56
CA ASP A 197 -20.35 1.69 -5.57
C ASP A 197 -20.17 2.47 -6.89
N GLU A 198 -20.86 2.01 -7.95
CA GLU A 198 -20.73 2.63 -9.27
C GLU A 198 -21.28 4.06 -9.32
N ALA A 199 -22.29 4.37 -8.52
CA ALA A 199 -22.89 5.71 -8.46
C ALA A 199 -21.92 6.69 -7.79
N ASP A 200 -21.25 6.28 -6.72
CA ASP A 200 -20.23 7.09 -6.04
C ASP A 200 -19.01 7.30 -6.93
N VAL A 201 -18.54 6.27 -7.62
CA VAL A 201 -17.46 6.43 -8.61
C VAL A 201 -17.86 7.40 -9.72
N ALA A 202 -19.08 7.29 -10.26
CA ALA A 202 -19.55 8.16 -11.33
C ALA A 202 -19.74 9.62 -10.89
N ALA A 203 -20.05 9.85 -9.61
CA ALA A 203 -20.21 11.19 -9.05
C ALA A 203 -18.87 11.90 -8.80
N PHE A 204 -17.75 11.18 -8.76
CA PHE A 204 -16.42 11.77 -8.57
C PHE A 204 -15.95 12.49 -9.83
N ARG A 205 -15.41 13.68 -9.65
CA ARG A 205 -14.85 14.49 -10.74
C ARG A 205 -13.32 14.43 -10.71
N LEU A 206 -12.75 13.83 -11.74
CA LEU A 206 -11.32 13.86 -11.97
C LEU A 206 -11.01 15.02 -12.92
N SER A 207 -10.42 16.09 -12.39
CA SER A 207 -9.94 17.20 -13.21
C SER A 207 -8.68 16.75 -13.95
N LEU A 208 -8.81 16.48 -15.26
CA LEU A 208 -7.78 15.86 -16.12
C LEU A 208 -6.62 16.78 -16.48
N ILE A 209 -6.44 17.92 -15.84
CA ILE A 209 -5.29 18.78 -16.10
C ILE A 209 -4.10 18.23 -15.29
N HIS A 210 -3.30 17.39 -15.91
CA HIS A 210 -2.03 16.82 -15.42
C HIS A 210 -2.15 15.60 -14.48
N ILE A 211 -2.86 14.55 -14.90
CA ILE A 211 -2.68 13.21 -14.32
C ILE A 211 -2.07 12.28 -15.36
#